data_9579dba11e1d57a9502b57eeb8d5d823
#
_entry.id   9579dba11e1d57a9502b57eeb8d5d823
#
_cell.length_a   1.000
_cell.length_b   1.000
_cell.length_c   1.000
_cell.angle_alpha   90.00
_cell.angle_beta   90.00
_cell.angle_gamma   90.00
#
_symmetry.space_group_name_H-M   'P 1'
#
loop_
_entity.id
_entity.type
_entity.pdbx_description
1 polymer ?
#
loop_
_entity_poly.entity_id
_entity_poly.type
_entity_poly.pdbx_seq_one_letter_code
_entity_poly.pdbx_strand_id
1 'polypeptide(L)'
;MSVPTVLEKILARKVEEVAARRASVSLAELEVMASSADPTRGFARALIEQAKRKQPAVIAEIKKASPSKGVIREHFFPAEIAKSYEAGGATCLSVLTDVDFFQGADAYLKEAREACNLPVIRKDFMIDPYQIVEARALGADCILLIVSALDDVKLAELASVAKSVGLDVLVEVHDGAELDRALKTLDTPLVGINNRNLHTFDVDLETTLDLLPRIPSDRLVITESGILNRADVELMEISDVYSFLVGEAFMRAEKPGVELQRLFFPEKGTATKSSKLD
;
A
#
# COMPACT_ATOMS: atom_id res chain seq x y z
N MET A 1 3.04 -23.81 -2.69
CA MET A 1 3.35 -23.21 -4.03
C MET A 1 4.77 -22.70 -3.99
N SER A 2 5.50 -22.71 -5.11
CA SER A 2 6.86 -22.12 -5.18
C SER A 2 6.75 -20.59 -5.14
N VAL A 3 7.71 -19.95 -4.45
CA VAL A 3 7.80 -18.48 -4.45
C VAL A 3 8.09 -17.99 -5.87
N PRO A 4 7.48 -16.88 -6.35
CA PRO A 4 7.80 -16.33 -7.67
C PRO A 4 9.28 -15.98 -7.81
N THR A 5 9.90 -16.30 -8.94
CA THR A 5 11.34 -16.09 -9.19
C THR A 5 11.80 -14.64 -8.96
N VAL A 6 10.95 -13.67 -9.27
CA VAL A 6 11.25 -12.24 -9.01
C VAL A 6 11.24 -11.96 -7.52
N LEU A 7 10.24 -12.48 -6.78
CA LEU A 7 10.15 -12.30 -5.33
C LEU A 7 11.35 -12.97 -4.62
N GLU A 8 11.77 -14.17 -5.04
CA GLU A 8 12.97 -14.83 -4.50
C GLU A 8 14.23 -13.95 -4.61
N LYS A 9 14.42 -13.33 -5.78
CA LYS A 9 15.57 -12.41 -6.00
C LYS A 9 15.48 -11.18 -5.11
N ILE A 10 14.28 -10.62 -4.95
CA ILE A 10 14.05 -9.46 -4.06
C ILE A 10 14.37 -9.85 -2.61
N LEU A 11 13.86 -10.98 -2.13
CA LEU A 11 14.09 -11.44 -0.75
C LEU A 11 15.57 -11.73 -0.48
N ALA A 12 16.26 -12.38 -1.42
CA ALA A 12 17.72 -12.60 -1.30
C ALA A 12 18.48 -11.27 -1.19
N ARG A 13 18.12 -10.26 -2.01
CA ARG A 13 18.72 -8.94 -1.94
C ARG A 13 18.41 -8.21 -0.62
N LYS A 14 17.18 -8.35 -0.08
CA LYS A 14 16.82 -7.76 1.21
C LYS A 14 17.65 -8.30 2.38
N VAL A 15 18.04 -9.56 2.36
CA VAL A 15 18.95 -10.12 3.38
C VAL A 15 20.28 -9.35 3.40
N GLU A 16 20.87 -9.09 2.24
CA GLU A 16 22.11 -8.33 2.13
C GLU A 16 21.92 -6.87 2.55
N GLU A 17 20.83 -6.25 2.12
CA GLU A 17 20.49 -4.87 2.43
C GLU A 17 20.31 -4.67 3.95
N VAL A 18 19.56 -5.54 4.62
CA VAL A 18 19.36 -5.48 6.07
C VAL A 18 20.69 -5.66 6.81
N ALA A 19 21.54 -6.58 6.36
CA ALA A 19 22.87 -6.78 6.95
C ALA A 19 23.73 -5.50 6.85
N ALA A 20 23.75 -4.87 5.67
CA ALA A 20 24.48 -3.61 5.45
C ALA A 20 23.93 -2.45 6.28
N ARG A 21 22.59 -2.32 6.38
CA ARG A 21 21.92 -1.29 7.19
C ARG A 21 22.22 -1.46 8.68
N ARG A 22 22.20 -2.69 9.19
CA ARG A 22 22.59 -3.02 10.59
C ARG A 22 24.05 -2.66 10.92
N ALA A 23 24.92 -2.80 9.96
CA ALA A 23 26.33 -2.40 10.13
C ALA A 23 26.52 -0.89 10.18
N SER A 24 25.62 -0.12 9.57
CA SER A 24 25.64 1.34 9.54
C SER A 24 24.94 1.99 10.71
N VAL A 25 23.78 1.45 11.11
CA VAL A 25 22.95 1.93 12.22
C VAL A 25 22.52 0.72 13.05
N SER A 26 22.85 0.70 14.32
CA SER A 26 22.48 -0.40 15.23
C SER A 26 20.97 -0.39 15.51
N LEU A 27 20.43 -1.53 15.93
CA LEU A 27 19.03 -1.63 16.34
C LEU A 27 18.72 -0.67 17.52
N ALA A 28 19.65 -0.55 18.49
CA ALA A 28 19.49 0.34 19.63
C ALA A 28 19.39 1.83 19.21
N GLU A 29 20.18 2.25 18.22
CA GLU A 29 20.07 3.61 17.66
C GLU A 29 18.72 3.80 16.96
N LEU A 30 18.24 2.82 16.18
CA LEU A 30 16.93 2.89 15.56
C LEU A 30 15.79 2.93 16.59
N GLU A 31 15.87 2.19 17.68
CA GLU A 31 14.88 2.23 18.77
C GLU A 31 14.79 3.62 19.40
N VAL A 32 15.92 4.30 19.59
CA VAL A 32 15.96 5.70 20.06
C VAL A 32 15.31 6.63 19.03
N MET A 33 15.65 6.47 17.75
CA MET A 33 15.05 7.28 16.67
C MET A 33 13.54 7.03 16.57
N ALA A 34 13.10 5.76 16.62
CA ALA A 34 11.70 5.38 16.56
C ALA A 34 10.88 5.95 17.74
N SER A 35 11.47 5.96 18.95
CA SER A 35 10.83 6.54 20.14
C SER A 35 10.72 8.05 20.10
N SER A 36 11.60 8.71 19.35
CA SER A 36 11.64 10.17 19.17
C SER A 36 10.86 10.64 17.94
N ALA A 37 10.39 9.71 17.09
CA ALA A 37 9.64 10.06 15.89
C ALA A 37 8.24 10.60 16.25
N ASP A 38 7.71 11.49 15.39
CA ASP A 38 6.36 12.03 15.54
C ASP A 38 5.31 10.91 15.72
N PRO A 39 4.24 11.15 16.47
CA PRO A 39 3.16 10.18 16.62
C PRO A 39 2.62 9.67 15.27
N THR A 40 2.21 8.40 15.23
CA THR A 40 1.56 7.85 14.03
C THR A 40 0.22 8.54 13.78
N ARG A 41 -0.11 8.71 12.50
CA ARG A 41 -1.32 9.42 12.04
C ARG A 41 -2.55 8.53 11.97
N GLY A 42 -2.43 7.22 12.28
CA GLY A 42 -3.54 6.26 12.34
C GLY A 42 -3.99 5.80 10.94
N PHE A 43 -3.14 5.07 10.27
CA PHE A 43 -3.37 4.59 8.90
C PHE A 43 -4.62 3.71 8.78
N ALA A 44 -4.73 2.68 9.60
CA ALA A 44 -5.89 1.79 9.62
C ALA A 44 -7.18 2.54 9.98
N ARG A 45 -7.13 3.41 10.98
CA ARG A 45 -8.28 4.21 11.40
C ARG A 45 -8.83 5.07 10.27
N ALA A 46 -7.95 5.78 9.54
CA ALA A 46 -8.37 6.66 8.45
C ALA A 46 -9.11 5.88 7.34
N LEU A 47 -8.59 4.71 6.95
CA LEU A 47 -9.22 3.85 5.94
C LEU A 47 -10.56 3.29 6.42
N ILE A 48 -10.62 2.76 7.65
CA ILE A 48 -11.84 2.16 8.22
C ILE A 48 -12.95 3.22 8.35
N GLU A 49 -12.62 4.42 8.81
CA GLU A 49 -13.60 5.49 8.95
C GLU A 49 -14.20 5.91 7.60
N GLN A 50 -13.39 5.98 6.55
CA GLN A 50 -13.84 6.35 5.23
C GLN A 50 -14.70 5.24 4.60
N ALA A 51 -14.24 3.98 4.67
CA ALA A 51 -14.97 2.83 4.12
C ALA A 51 -16.32 2.59 4.82
N LYS A 52 -16.41 2.78 6.13
CA LYS A 52 -17.68 2.71 6.88
C LYS A 52 -18.74 3.69 6.39
N ARG A 53 -18.34 4.80 5.78
CA ARG A 53 -19.25 5.77 5.15
C ARG A 53 -19.63 5.38 3.73
N LYS A 54 -19.17 4.22 3.25
CA LYS A 54 -19.29 3.79 1.86
C LYS A 54 -18.74 4.82 0.87
N GLN A 55 -17.60 5.39 1.22
CA GLN A 55 -16.87 6.33 0.37
C GLN A 55 -15.49 5.74 0.06
N PRO A 56 -14.95 6.00 -1.14
CA PRO A 56 -13.64 5.49 -1.51
C PRO A 56 -12.56 5.89 -0.52
N ALA A 57 -11.88 4.89 0.06
CA ALA A 57 -10.73 5.03 0.92
C ALA A 57 -9.48 4.68 0.10
N VAL A 58 -8.81 5.68 -0.44
CA VAL A 58 -7.74 5.50 -1.42
C VAL A 58 -6.37 5.61 -0.78
N ILE A 59 -5.58 4.53 -0.87
CA ILE A 59 -4.15 4.52 -0.61
C ILE A 59 -3.47 4.87 -1.95
N ALA A 60 -2.99 6.09 -2.08
CA ALA A 60 -2.36 6.58 -3.29
C ALA A 60 -0.85 6.27 -3.29
N GLU A 61 -0.40 5.46 -4.24
CA GLU A 61 0.97 4.96 -4.26
C GLU A 61 1.93 5.88 -5.02
N ILE A 62 3.03 6.25 -4.36
CA ILE A 62 4.17 7.01 -4.88
C ILE A 62 5.24 6.01 -5.31
N LYS A 63 5.31 5.73 -6.62
CA LYS A 63 6.15 4.70 -7.22
C LYS A 63 6.82 5.18 -8.49
N LYS A 64 8.18 5.19 -8.51
CA LYS A 64 8.96 5.61 -9.66
C LYS A 64 9.03 4.55 -10.74
N ALA A 65 9.29 3.31 -10.35
CA ALA A 65 9.49 2.18 -11.25
C ALA A 65 8.92 0.89 -10.67
N SER A 66 8.82 -0.16 -11.49
CA SER A 66 8.52 -1.53 -11.04
C SER A 66 9.19 -2.57 -11.94
N PRO A 67 9.45 -3.80 -11.46
CA PRO A 67 10.06 -4.87 -12.26
C PRO A 67 9.29 -5.19 -13.55
N SER A 68 7.96 -5.11 -13.52
CA SER A 68 7.09 -5.45 -14.65
C SER A 68 6.93 -4.35 -15.69
N LYS A 69 7.20 -3.08 -15.33
CA LYS A 69 6.91 -1.91 -16.20
C LYS A 69 8.12 -0.99 -16.43
N GLY A 70 9.25 -1.23 -15.73
CA GLY A 70 10.39 -0.32 -15.75
C GLY A 70 10.05 1.03 -15.09
N VAL A 71 10.64 2.12 -15.57
CA VAL A 71 10.34 3.47 -15.10
C VAL A 71 8.93 3.87 -15.53
N ILE A 72 8.09 4.21 -14.55
CA ILE A 72 6.69 4.63 -14.76
C ILE A 72 6.60 6.15 -14.83
N ARG A 73 7.41 6.84 -14.00
CA ARG A 73 7.44 8.29 -13.94
C ARG A 73 8.88 8.81 -13.89
N GLU A 74 9.32 9.49 -14.95
CA GLU A 74 10.68 10.05 -15.03
C GLU A 74 10.85 11.27 -14.13
N HIS A 75 9.94 12.24 -14.24
CA HIS A 75 9.90 13.43 -13.38
C HIS A 75 9.23 13.08 -12.05
N PHE A 76 10.04 12.63 -11.09
CA PHE A 76 9.57 12.05 -9.84
C PHE A 76 9.95 12.91 -8.64
N PHE A 77 8.96 13.61 -8.08
CA PHE A 77 9.08 14.52 -6.95
C PHE A 77 8.08 14.10 -5.85
N PRO A 78 8.48 13.25 -4.87
CA PRO A 78 7.59 12.68 -3.87
C PRO A 78 6.77 13.71 -3.10
N ALA A 79 7.37 14.83 -2.71
CA ALA A 79 6.69 15.90 -1.99
C ALA A 79 5.55 16.56 -2.82
N GLU A 80 5.77 16.81 -4.10
CA GLU A 80 4.75 17.38 -5.00
C GLU A 80 3.63 16.38 -5.27
N ILE A 81 3.98 15.10 -5.48
CA ILE A 81 3.04 14.02 -5.67
C ILE A 81 2.16 13.85 -4.44
N ALA A 82 2.75 13.85 -3.23
CA ALA A 82 2.01 13.73 -1.98
C ALA A 82 0.98 14.86 -1.79
N LYS A 83 1.38 16.12 -2.04
CA LYS A 83 0.47 17.28 -2.01
C LYS A 83 -0.65 17.14 -3.05
N SER A 84 -0.32 16.69 -4.25
CA SER A 84 -1.29 16.45 -5.32
C SER A 84 -2.30 15.37 -4.93
N TYR A 85 -1.86 14.29 -4.28
CA TYR A 85 -2.73 13.23 -3.79
C TYR A 85 -3.64 13.69 -2.64
N GLU A 86 -3.10 14.44 -1.68
CA GLU A 86 -3.92 15.03 -0.59
C GLU A 86 -5.01 15.93 -1.17
N ALA A 87 -4.66 16.82 -2.09
CA ALA A 87 -5.63 17.68 -2.78
C ALA A 87 -6.65 16.91 -3.63
N GLY A 88 -6.25 15.75 -4.19
CA GLY A 88 -7.10 14.86 -4.96
C GLY A 88 -8.04 13.98 -4.13
N GLY A 89 -7.93 14.00 -2.81
CA GLY A 89 -8.80 13.26 -1.89
C GLY A 89 -8.27 11.88 -1.47
N ALA A 90 -6.95 11.61 -1.59
CA ALA A 90 -6.35 10.41 -1.01
C ALA A 90 -6.62 10.33 0.49
N THR A 91 -6.82 9.10 0.99
CA THR A 91 -6.97 8.83 2.43
C THR A 91 -5.63 8.58 3.09
N CYS A 92 -4.77 7.83 2.41
CA CYS A 92 -3.42 7.48 2.86
C CYS A 92 -2.45 7.49 1.66
N LEU A 93 -1.14 7.48 1.96
CA LEU A 93 -0.08 7.31 0.97
C LEU A 93 0.59 5.94 1.12
N SER A 94 1.02 5.37 -0.02
CA SER A 94 1.96 4.26 -0.09
C SER A 94 3.23 4.73 -0.76
N VAL A 95 4.40 4.57 -0.11
CA VAL A 95 5.68 5.03 -0.66
C VAL A 95 6.64 3.86 -0.80
N LEU A 96 7.08 3.61 -2.04
CA LEU A 96 8.08 2.57 -2.34
C LEU A 96 9.44 3.00 -1.82
N THR A 97 10.03 2.16 -0.95
CA THR A 97 11.40 2.38 -0.43
C THR A 97 12.40 1.37 -0.95
N ASP A 98 11.97 0.29 -1.61
CA ASP A 98 12.88 -0.65 -2.28
C ASP A 98 13.68 0.04 -3.39
N VAL A 99 15.04 -0.02 -3.27
CA VAL A 99 15.95 0.72 -4.16
C VAL A 99 16.16 -0.02 -5.47
N ASP A 100 16.52 -1.30 -5.39
CA ASP A 100 17.08 -2.04 -6.55
C ASP A 100 16.00 -2.41 -7.59
N PHE A 101 14.78 -2.72 -7.14
CA PHE A 101 13.71 -3.22 -8.01
C PHE A 101 12.64 -2.17 -8.32
N PHE A 102 12.47 -1.17 -7.46
CA PHE A 102 11.44 -0.14 -7.62
C PHE A 102 12.00 1.28 -7.73
N GLN A 103 13.32 1.46 -7.68
CA GLN A 103 13.99 2.76 -7.65
C GLN A 103 13.42 3.67 -6.54
N GLY A 104 13.07 3.05 -5.41
CA GLY A 104 12.59 3.72 -4.21
C GLY A 104 13.73 4.30 -3.37
N ALA A 105 13.37 4.98 -2.30
CA ALA A 105 14.33 5.46 -1.30
C ALA A 105 13.62 5.81 0.02
N ASP A 106 14.29 5.65 1.16
CA ASP A 106 13.79 6.09 2.46
C ASP A 106 13.53 7.61 2.49
N ALA A 107 14.32 8.38 1.75
CA ALA A 107 14.11 9.82 1.59
C ALA A 107 12.75 10.17 1.00
N TYR A 108 12.24 9.36 0.06
CA TYR A 108 10.93 9.60 -0.56
C TYR A 108 9.78 9.49 0.43
N LEU A 109 9.89 8.56 1.40
CA LEU A 109 8.90 8.44 2.47
C LEU A 109 8.90 9.68 3.36
N LYS A 110 10.08 10.17 3.76
CA LYS A 110 10.23 11.39 4.57
C LYS A 110 9.69 12.61 3.83
N GLU A 111 10.10 12.81 2.57
CA GLU A 111 9.64 13.91 1.74
C GLU A 111 8.10 13.92 1.57
N ALA A 112 7.50 12.75 1.31
CA ALA A 112 6.06 12.62 1.18
C ALA A 112 5.34 12.92 2.50
N ARG A 113 5.84 12.39 3.63
CA ARG A 113 5.27 12.61 4.96
C ARG A 113 5.33 14.07 5.39
N GLU A 114 6.44 14.75 5.14
CA GLU A 114 6.64 16.16 5.48
C GLU A 114 5.77 17.09 4.64
N ALA A 115 5.44 16.67 3.41
CA ALA A 115 4.71 17.49 2.45
C ALA A 115 3.19 17.55 2.68
N CYS A 116 2.60 16.62 3.45
CA CYS A 116 1.15 16.52 3.67
C CYS A 116 0.84 15.91 5.05
N ASN A 117 -0.46 15.84 5.39
CA ASN A 117 -0.92 15.29 6.67
C ASN A 117 -1.42 13.85 6.57
N LEU A 118 -1.39 13.23 5.40
CA LEU A 118 -1.89 11.88 5.20
C LEU A 118 -1.02 10.84 5.93
N PRO A 119 -1.63 9.77 6.47
CA PRO A 119 -0.88 8.62 6.98
C PRO A 119 -0.13 7.92 5.84
N VAL A 120 1.05 7.36 6.15
CA VAL A 120 1.96 6.79 5.15
C VAL A 120 2.32 5.34 5.49
N ILE A 121 2.16 4.42 4.53
CA ILE A 121 2.73 3.07 4.61
C ILE A 121 4.11 3.03 3.95
N ARG A 122 5.09 2.41 4.62
CA ARG A 122 6.34 2.01 3.99
C ARG A 122 6.08 0.77 3.13
N LYS A 123 6.08 0.94 1.81
CA LYS A 123 5.90 -0.16 0.85
C LYS A 123 7.26 -0.75 0.52
N ASP A 124 7.61 -1.84 1.18
CA ASP A 124 8.87 -2.55 1.06
C ASP A 124 8.67 -4.03 1.39
N PHE A 125 9.69 -4.87 1.18
CA PHE A 125 9.67 -6.30 1.49
C PHE A 125 10.25 -6.52 2.89
N MET A 126 9.37 -6.66 3.88
CA MET A 126 9.74 -6.83 5.28
C MET A 126 10.06 -8.29 5.58
N ILE A 127 11.31 -8.57 5.99
CA ILE A 127 11.80 -9.91 6.34
C ILE A 127 12.45 -9.99 7.72
N ASP A 128 12.70 -8.83 8.34
CA ASP A 128 13.46 -8.74 9.58
C ASP A 128 12.88 -7.66 10.51
N PRO A 129 12.81 -7.91 11.85
CA PRO A 129 12.38 -6.94 12.85
C PRO A 129 13.08 -5.57 12.76
N TYR A 130 14.35 -5.55 12.32
CA TYR A 130 15.11 -4.34 12.11
C TYR A 130 14.38 -3.35 11.17
N GLN A 131 13.84 -3.86 10.05
CA GLN A 131 13.12 -3.02 9.07
C GLN A 131 11.83 -2.42 9.65
N ILE A 132 11.20 -3.10 10.60
CA ILE A 132 9.98 -2.60 11.26
C ILE A 132 10.31 -1.40 12.16
N VAL A 133 11.36 -1.53 12.98
CA VAL A 133 11.83 -0.41 13.83
C VAL A 133 12.33 0.75 12.95
N GLU A 134 13.06 0.43 11.87
CA GLU A 134 13.50 1.43 10.88
C GLU A 134 12.31 2.15 10.23
N ALA A 135 11.25 1.45 9.84
CA ALA A 135 10.05 2.06 9.29
C ALA A 135 9.45 3.09 10.25
N ARG A 136 9.38 2.76 11.55
CA ARG A 136 8.91 3.68 12.58
C ARG A 136 9.86 4.88 12.75
N ALA A 137 11.16 4.66 12.72
CA ALA A 137 12.18 5.73 12.79
C ALA A 137 12.13 6.68 11.57
N LEU A 138 11.77 6.16 10.40
CA LEU A 138 11.56 6.96 9.18
C LEU A 138 10.25 7.76 9.20
N GLY A 139 9.36 7.46 10.15
CA GLY A 139 8.06 8.13 10.29
C GLY A 139 6.91 7.43 9.58
N ALA A 140 7.03 6.16 9.20
CA ALA A 140 5.89 5.41 8.69
C ALA A 140 4.78 5.28 9.76
N ASP A 141 3.55 5.13 9.29
CA ASP A 141 2.36 4.87 10.11
C ASP A 141 1.91 3.41 9.99
N CYS A 142 2.32 2.75 8.90
CA CYS A 142 1.98 1.38 8.57
C CYS A 142 3.14 0.68 7.85
N ILE A 143 3.19 -0.64 7.94
CA ILE A 143 4.09 -1.50 7.16
C ILE A 143 3.30 -2.55 6.37
N LEU A 144 3.97 -3.12 5.36
CA LEU A 144 3.44 -4.21 4.54
C LEU A 144 4.01 -5.55 5.01
N LEU A 145 3.15 -6.56 5.18
CA LEU A 145 3.57 -7.95 5.32
C LEU A 145 2.98 -8.78 4.16
N ILE A 146 3.85 -9.38 3.34
CA ILE A 146 3.46 -10.18 2.18
C ILE A 146 3.49 -11.66 2.57
N VAL A 147 2.35 -12.34 2.53
CA VAL A 147 2.21 -13.71 3.01
C VAL A 147 3.06 -14.70 2.20
N SER A 148 3.15 -14.52 0.88
CA SER A 148 4.00 -15.35 0.02
C SER A 148 5.51 -15.20 0.28
N ALA A 149 5.93 -14.12 0.93
CA ALA A 149 7.33 -13.85 1.25
C ALA A 149 7.78 -14.42 2.61
N LEU A 150 6.85 -14.82 3.49
CA LEU A 150 7.11 -15.11 4.90
C LEU A 150 6.45 -16.42 5.32
N ASP A 151 7.08 -17.15 6.23
CA ASP A 151 6.41 -18.23 6.97
C ASP A 151 5.54 -17.66 8.11
N ASP A 152 4.70 -18.51 8.72
CA ASP A 152 3.74 -18.08 9.74
C ASP A 152 4.42 -17.57 11.01
N VAL A 153 5.58 -18.13 11.36
CA VAL A 153 6.36 -17.69 12.54
C VAL A 153 6.90 -16.28 12.33
N LYS A 154 7.46 -16.04 11.13
CA LYS A 154 8.00 -14.73 10.78
C LYS A 154 6.88 -13.67 10.61
N LEU A 155 5.74 -14.04 10.03
CA LEU A 155 4.56 -13.17 9.99
C LEU A 155 4.14 -12.71 11.38
N ALA A 156 3.99 -13.65 12.33
CA ALA A 156 3.61 -13.34 13.71
C ALA A 156 4.67 -12.47 14.42
N GLU A 157 5.95 -12.78 14.24
CA GLU A 157 7.06 -12.00 14.81
C GLU A 157 7.01 -10.56 14.34
N LEU A 158 6.99 -10.33 13.01
CA LEU A 158 7.02 -8.99 12.44
C LEU A 158 5.79 -8.16 12.82
N ALA A 159 4.60 -8.78 12.83
CA ALA A 159 3.37 -8.12 13.27
C ALA A 159 3.43 -7.72 14.75
N SER A 160 4.01 -8.60 15.62
CA SER A 160 4.22 -8.30 17.03
C SER A 160 5.15 -7.11 17.23
N VAL A 161 6.26 -7.05 16.49
CA VAL A 161 7.19 -5.91 16.54
C VAL A 161 6.52 -4.64 16.04
N ALA A 162 5.76 -4.69 14.93
CA ALA A 162 5.01 -3.54 14.43
C ALA A 162 4.06 -2.97 15.49
N LYS A 163 3.31 -3.84 16.15
CA LYS A 163 2.42 -3.47 17.26
C LYS A 163 3.18 -2.83 18.42
N SER A 164 4.36 -3.34 18.79
CA SER A 164 5.17 -2.83 19.90
C SER A 164 5.70 -1.41 19.66
N VAL A 165 5.92 -1.03 18.39
CA VAL A 165 6.36 0.31 18.00
C VAL A 165 5.23 1.22 17.50
N GLY A 166 3.96 0.77 17.60
CA GLY A 166 2.77 1.54 17.27
C GLY A 166 2.49 1.69 15.77
N LEU A 167 2.98 0.77 14.95
CA LEU A 167 2.68 0.73 13.52
C LEU A 167 1.45 -0.14 13.21
N ASP A 168 0.61 0.32 12.29
CA ASP A 168 -0.41 -0.51 11.65
C ASP A 168 0.25 -1.51 10.69
N VAL A 169 -0.46 -2.60 10.38
CA VAL A 169 -0.01 -3.64 9.44
C VAL A 169 -1.06 -3.83 8.35
N LEU A 170 -0.63 -3.69 7.10
CA LEU A 170 -1.36 -4.18 5.93
C LEU A 170 -0.80 -5.55 5.57
N VAL A 171 -1.62 -6.60 5.65
CA VAL A 171 -1.22 -7.93 5.19
C VAL A 171 -1.68 -8.14 3.74
N GLU A 172 -0.74 -8.47 2.85
CA GLU A 172 -1.00 -8.69 1.43
C GLU A 172 -1.10 -10.18 1.12
N VAL A 173 -2.18 -10.58 0.44
CA VAL A 173 -2.46 -11.95 -0.01
C VAL A 173 -2.79 -11.98 -1.51
N HIS A 174 -2.52 -13.12 -2.18
CA HIS A 174 -2.74 -13.31 -3.61
C HIS A 174 -3.75 -14.43 -3.91
N ASP A 175 -4.03 -15.30 -2.94
CA ASP A 175 -4.96 -16.42 -3.09
C ASP A 175 -5.57 -16.85 -1.76
N GLY A 176 -6.46 -17.86 -1.84
CA GLY A 176 -7.17 -18.35 -0.68
C GLY A 176 -6.32 -19.10 0.33
N ALA A 177 -5.20 -19.70 -0.07
CA ALA A 177 -4.30 -20.37 0.87
C ALA A 177 -3.49 -19.35 1.68
N GLU A 178 -3.05 -18.27 1.04
CA GLU A 178 -2.41 -17.13 1.70
C GLU A 178 -3.38 -16.42 2.64
N LEU A 179 -4.63 -16.22 2.21
CA LEU A 179 -5.67 -15.64 3.06
C LEU A 179 -5.91 -16.46 4.32
N ASP A 180 -6.05 -17.79 4.21
CA ASP A 180 -6.23 -18.65 5.39
C ASP A 180 -5.06 -18.55 6.37
N ARG A 181 -3.82 -18.52 5.85
CA ARG A 181 -2.62 -18.30 6.66
C ARG A 181 -2.64 -16.94 7.37
N ALA A 182 -2.97 -15.88 6.65
CA ALA A 182 -3.06 -14.53 7.20
C ALA A 182 -4.10 -14.44 8.33
N LEU A 183 -5.32 -14.91 8.08
CA LEU A 183 -6.42 -14.88 9.06
C LEU A 183 -6.15 -15.72 10.30
N LYS A 184 -5.43 -16.83 10.15
CA LYS A 184 -5.04 -17.70 11.28
C LYS A 184 -3.92 -17.09 12.14
N THR A 185 -2.99 -16.38 11.50
CA THR A 185 -1.73 -15.96 12.11
C THR A 185 -1.77 -14.53 12.65
N LEU A 186 -2.54 -13.65 12.01
CA LEU A 186 -2.50 -12.21 12.25
C LEU A 186 -3.83 -11.66 12.74
N ASP A 187 -3.76 -10.76 13.71
CA ASP A 187 -4.88 -9.97 14.19
C ASP A 187 -4.75 -8.51 13.71
N THR A 188 -4.62 -8.33 12.38
CA THR A 188 -4.63 -7.00 11.76
C THR A 188 -5.99 -6.71 11.12
N PRO A 189 -6.53 -5.49 11.25
CA PRO A 189 -7.79 -5.15 10.63
C PRO A 189 -7.71 -4.97 9.10
N LEU A 190 -6.51 -4.85 8.51
CA LEU A 190 -6.31 -4.55 7.11
C LEU A 190 -5.84 -5.77 6.33
N VAL A 191 -6.62 -6.18 5.33
CA VAL A 191 -6.30 -7.27 4.40
C VAL A 191 -6.24 -6.71 2.99
N GLY A 192 -5.04 -6.70 2.41
CA GLY A 192 -4.80 -6.36 1.01
C GLY A 192 -4.92 -7.60 0.13
N ILE A 193 -5.74 -7.52 -0.92
CA ILE A 193 -5.82 -8.54 -1.95
C ILE A 193 -5.15 -7.98 -3.20
N ASN A 194 -4.00 -8.56 -3.54
CA ASN A 194 -3.27 -8.15 -4.73
C ASN A 194 -3.77 -8.95 -5.94
N ASN A 195 -4.48 -8.27 -6.84
CA ASN A 195 -5.03 -8.83 -8.06
C ASN A 195 -3.96 -9.17 -9.12
N ARG A 196 -2.70 -8.86 -8.86
CA ARG A 196 -1.58 -9.18 -9.75
C ARG A 196 -0.96 -10.52 -9.38
N ASN A 197 -1.00 -11.46 -10.30
CA ASN A 197 -0.26 -12.71 -10.17
C ASN A 197 1.25 -12.42 -10.23
N LEU A 198 2.01 -12.78 -9.19
CA LEU A 198 3.44 -12.49 -9.10
C LEU A 198 4.31 -13.39 -10.00
N HIS A 199 3.74 -14.47 -10.59
CA HIS A 199 4.45 -15.34 -11.53
C HIS A 199 4.30 -14.87 -12.98
N THR A 200 3.06 -14.49 -13.39
CA THR A 200 2.72 -14.14 -14.79
C THR A 200 2.63 -12.64 -15.00
N PHE A 201 2.47 -11.87 -13.94
CA PHE A 201 2.13 -10.43 -13.91
C PHE A 201 0.75 -10.10 -14.49
N ASP A 202 -0.08 -11.08 -14.79
CA ASP A 202 -1.47 -10.86 -15.16
C ASP A 202 -2.24 -10.24 -13.99
N VAL A 203 -3.23 -9.43 -14.31
CA VAL A 203 -4.06 -8.73 -13.32
C VAL A 203 -5.51 -9.07 -13.57
N ASP A 204 -6.19 -9.56 -12.53
CA ASP A 204 -7.60 -9.94 -12.58
C ASP A 204 -8.33 -9.51 -11.31
N LEU A 205 -9.32 -8.63 -11.43
CA LEU A 205 -10.12 -8.13 -10.31
C LEU A 205 -11.00 -9.22 -9.68
N GLU A 206 -11.29 -10.31 -10.39
CA GLU A 206 -11.99 -11.47 -9.84
C GLU A 206 -11.25 -12.06 -8.64
N THR A 207 -9.92 -11.92 -8.55
CA THR A 207 -9.14 -12.35 -7.37
C THR A 207 -9.70 -11.74 -6.08
N THR A 208 -10.00 -10.43 -6.09
CA THR A 208 -10.63 -9.78 -4.94
C THR A 208 -12.03 -10.34 -4.69
N LEU A 209 -12.86 -10.43 -5.73
CA LEU A 209 -14.26 -10.85 -5.62
C LEU A 209 -14.40 -12.29 -5.09
N ASP A 210 -13.57 -13.20 -5.57
CA ASP A 210 -13.54 -14.61 -5.17
C ASP A 210 -13.14 -14.80 -3.69
N LEU A 211 -12.32 -13.91 -3.14
CA LEU A 211 -11.85 -14.00 -1.76
C LEU A 211 -12.79 -13.32 -0.75
N LEU A 212 -13.61 -12.37 -1.18
CA LEU A 212 -14.50 -11.61 -0.28
C LEU A 212 -15.36 -12.49 0.63
N PRO A 213 -16.02 -13.58 0.16
CA PRO A 213 -16.88 -14.40 1.01
C PRO A 213 -16.16 -15.10 2.18
N ARG A 214 -14.83 -15.15 2.13
CA ARG A 214 -13.97 -15.81 3.13
C ARG A 214 -13.43 -14.87 4.19
N ILE A 215 -13.59 -13.55 4.00
CA ILE A 215 -13.01 -12.53 4.89
C ILE A 215 -14.00 -12.17 5.97
N PRO A 216 -13.64 -12.25 7.26
CA PRO A 216 -14.48 -11.85 8.37
C PRO A 216 -14.87 -10.36 8.29
N SER A 217 -16.07 -10.02 8.75
CA SER A 217 -16.62 -8.66 8.67
C SER A 217 -15.91 -7.63 9.56
N ASP A 218 -15.04 -8.06 10.45
CA ASP A 218 -14.18 -7.19 11.27
C ASP A 218 -12.86 -6.83 10.57
N ARG A 219 -12.65 -7.29 9.34
CA ARG A 219 -11.51 -6.96 8.50
C ARG A 219 -11.92 -6.01 7.38
N LEU A 220 -11.07 -5.04 7.11
CA LEU A 220 -11.21 -4.14 5.95
C LEU A 220 -10.43 -4.72 4.77
N VAL A 221 -11.14 -4.96 3.67
CA VAL A 221 -10.52 -5.41 2.42
C VAL A 221 -10.00 -4.20 1.64
N ILE A 222 -8.73 -4.25 1.24
CA ILE A 222 -8.11 -3.30 0.31
C ILE A 222 -7.80 -4.04 -0.99
N THR A 223 -8.43 -3.65 -2.11
CA THR A 223 -8.08 -4.20 -3.42
C THR A 223 -6.84 -3.50 -3.96
N GLU A 224 -5.84 -4.28 -4.39
CA GLU A 224 -4.56 -3.78 -4.90
C GLU A 224 -4.35 -4.24 -6.33
N SER A 225 -3.79 -3.40 -7.17
CA SER A 225 -3.60 -3.61 -8.61
C SER A 225 -4.92 -3.72 -9.40
N GLY A 226 -4.90 -3.31 -10.67
CA GLY A 226 -6.01 -3.53 -11.61
C GLY A 226 -7.04 -2.40 -11.67
N ILE A 227 -7.03 -1.43 -10.79
CA ILE A 227 -7.93 -0.27 -10.88
C ILE A 227 -7.32 0.75 -11.86
N LEU A 228 -7.89 0.83 -13.06
CA LEU A 228 -7.40 1.66 -14.16
C LEU A 228 -8.41 2.70 -14.63
N ASN A 229 -9.70 2.45 -14.40
CA ASN A 229 -10.78 3.32 -14.85
C ASN A 229 -11.95 3.32 -13.86
N ARG A 230 -12.97 4.15 -14.09
CA ARG A 230 -14.13 4.28 -13.20
C ARG A 230 -14.96 2.99 -13.12
N ALA A 231 -15.07 2.21 -14.20
CA ALA A 231 -15.84 0.97 -14.18
C ALA A 231 -15.21 -0.07 -13.23
N ASP A 232 -13.87 -0.09 -13.10
CA ASP A 232 -13.18 -0.96 -12.15
C ASP A 232 -13.53 -0.57 -10.70
N VAL A 233 -13.61 0.73 -10.42
CA VAL A 233 -14.01 1.24 -9.09
C VAL A 233 -15.47 0.87 -8.81
N GLU A 234 -16.37 1.07 -9.77
CA GLU A 234 -17.79 0.74 -9.63
C GLU A 234 -18.02 -0.76 -9.41
N LEU A 235 -17.27 -1.62 -10.07
CA LEU A 235 -17.30 -3.07 -9.86
C LEU A 235 -16.99 -3.42 -8.39
N MET A 236 -15.97 -2.80 -7.80
CA MET A 236 -15.62 -3.00 -6.40
C MET A 236 -16.68 -2.41 -5.46
N GLU A 237 -17.17 -1.19 -5.73
CA GLU A 237 -18.22 -0.53 -4.93
C GLU A 237 -19.52 -1.35 -4.88
N ILE A 238 -19.94 -1.95 -6.01
CA ILE A 238 -21.11 -2.85 -6.09
C ILE A 238 -20.91 -4.09 -5.21
N SER A 239 -19.66 -4.54 -5.05
CA SER A 239 -19.27 -5.67 -4.20
C SER A 239 -18.97 -5.28 -2.76
N ASP A 240 -19.34 -4.06 -2.34
CA ASP A 240 -19.12 -3.50 -0.99
C ASP A 240 -17.63 -3.32 -0.61
N VAL A 241 -16.74 -3.22 -1.61
CA VAL A 241 -15.32 -2.91 -1.43
C VAL A 241 -15.09 -1.42 -1.72
N TYR A 242 -14.72 -0.67 -0.68
CA TYR A 242 -14.51 0.79 -0.75
C TYR A 242 -13.06 1.19 -0.48
N SER A 243 -12.12 0.25 -0.32
CA SER A 243 -10.73 0.55 -0.04
C SER A 243 -9.82 0.04 -1.15
N PHE A 244 -8.92 0.92 -1.60
CA PHE A 244 -8.15 0.73 -2.83
C PHE A 244 -6.69 1.12 -2.62
N LEU A 245 -5.74 0.33 -3.14
CA LEU A 245 -4.35 0.74 -3.30
C LEU A 245 -4.04 0.88 -4.79
N VAL A 246 -3.76 2.11 -5.21
CA VAL A 246 -3.61 2.45 -6.64
C VAL A 246 -2.33 3.27 -6.86
N GLY A 247 -1.52 2.82 -7.81
CA GLY A 247 -0.27 3.50 -8.18
C GLY A 247 -0.14 3.76 -9.67
N GLU A 248 -0.22 2.71 -10.50
CA GLU A 248 0.12 2.81 -11.93
C GLU A 248 -0.74 3.85 -12.67
N ALA A 249 -2.05 3.84 -12.47
CA ALA A 249 -2.95 4.79 -13.12
C ALA A 249 -2.59 6.24 -12.80
N PHE A 250 -2.28 6.52 -11.53
CA PHE A 250 -1.93 7.86 -11.10
C PHE A 250 -0.54 8.30 -11.54
N MET A 251 0.46 7.39 -11.45
CA MET A 251 1.85 7.73 -11.80
C MET A 251 2.04 7.96 -13.30
N ARG A 252 1.20 7.37 -14.15
CA ARG A 252 1.20 7.63 -15.60
C ARG A 252 0.53 8.95 -15.99
N ALA A 253 -0.36 9.46 -15.13
CA ALA A 253 -1.06 10.71 -15.40
C ALA A 253 -0.12 11.92 -15.22
N GLU A 254 -0.31 12.96 -16.00
CA GLU A 254 0.42 14.22 -15.87
C GLU A 254 0.26 14.81 -14.46
N LYS A 255 -0.98 14.82 -13.96
CA LYS A 255 -1.37 15.32 -12.63
C LYS A 255 -1.98 14.19 -11.79
N PRO A 256 -1.19 13.50 -10.96
CA PRO A 256 -1.62 12.31 -10.22
C PRO A 256 -2.88 12.51 -9.37
N GLY A 257 -2.99 13.60 -8.62
CA GLY A 257 -4.16 13.89 -7.77
C GLY A 257 -5.42 14.22 -8.57
N VAL A 258 -5.29 14.83 -9.76
CA VAL A 258 -6.43 15.06 -10.64
C VAL A 258 -6.97 13.74 -11.19
N GLU A 259 -6.09 12.80 -11.52
CA GLU A 259 -6.50 11.49 -11.97
C GLU A 259 -7.17 10.69 -10.85
N LEU A 260 -6.63 10.76 -9.62
CA LEU A 260 -7.28 10.19 -8.45
C LEU A 260 -8.70 10.75 -8.27
N GLN A 261 -8.85 12.08 -8.31
CA GLN A 261 -10.16 12.73 -8.18
C GLN A 261 -11.11 12.27 -9.29
N ARG A 262 -10.64 12.18 -10.52
CA ARG A 262 -11.43 11.74 -11.68
C ARG A 262 -11.94 10.31 -11.52
N LEU A 263 -11.10 9.41 -11.00
CA LEU A 263 -11.47 8.00 -10.84
C LEU A 263 -12.41 7.76 -9.65
N PHE A 264 -12.16 8.40 -8.53
CA PHE A 264 -12.84 8.07 -7.26
C PHE A 264 -13.90 9.08 -6.84
N PHE A 265 -13.77 10.34 -7.24
CA PHE A 265 -14.65 11.43 -6.83
C PHE A 265 -15.14 12.24 -8.05
N PRO A 266 -15.75 11.59 -9.07
CA PRO A 266 -16.29 12.32 -10.21
C PRO A 266 -17.34 13.32 -9.69
N GLU A 267 -17.24 14.58 -10.13
CA GLU A 267 -18.28 15.57 -9.83
C GLU A 267 -19.63 14.97 -10.23
N LYS A 268 -20.62 15.02 -9.34
CA LYS A 268 -21.99 14.61 -9.65
C LYS A 268 -22.42 15.48 -10.83
N GLY A 269 -22.48 14.87 -12.02
CA GLY A 269 -22.61 15.53 -13.29
C GLY A 269 -23.63 16.66 -13.27
N THR A 270 -23.25 17.82 -13.76
CA THR A 270 -24.17 18.75 -14.37
C THR A 270 -24.94 17.97 -15.43
N ALA A 271 -26.17 17.60 -15.09
CA ALA A 271 -27.11 17.02 -16.03
C ALA A 271 -27.12 17.94 -17.24
N THR A 272 -26.55 17.47 -18.34
CA THR A 272 -26.66 18.14 -19.63
C THR A 272 -28.14 18.29 -19.93
N LYS A 273 -28.71 19.50 -19.70
CA LYS A 273 -30.01 19.83 -20.18
C LYS A 273 -29.95 19.70 -21.70
N SER A 274 -30.43 18.56 -22.18
CA SER A 274 -30.81 18.43 -23.59
C SER A 274 -31.78 19.57 -23.90
N SER A 275 -31.29 20.61 -24.55
CA SER A 275 -32.15 21.59 -25.16
C SER A 275 -32.88 20.88 -26.30
N LYS A 276 -34.12 20.46 -26.02
CA LYS A 276 -35.07 20.24 -27.10
C LYS A 276 -35.24 21.58 -27.79
N LEU A 277 -34.70 21.67 -28.97
CA LEU A 277 -35.12 22.67 -29.97
C LEU A 277 -36.45 22.18 -30.53
N ASP A 278 -37.50 22.95 -30.24
CA ASP A 278 -38.75 22.92 -30.99
C ASP A 278 -38.55 23.48 -32.40
#